data_e58fa5af3ee09d42ce1d2d29fc1b24f1
#
_entry.id   e58fa5af3ee09d42ce1d2d29fc1b24f1
#
_cell.length_a   1.000
_cell.length_b   1.000
_cell.length_c   1.000
_cell.angle_alpha   90.00
_cell.angle_beta   90.00
_cell.angle_gamma   90.00
#
_symmetry.space_group_name_H-M   'P 1'
#
loop_
_entity.id
_entity.type
_entity.pdbx_description
1 polymer ?
#
loop_
_entity_poly.entity_id
_entity_poly.type
_entity_poly.pdbx_seq_one_letter_code
_entity_poly.pdbx_strand_id
1 'polypeptide(L)'
;MNARRVLRGTVIVLAVLALLAAAAIGIGASMGLFSGKRPAGLGFDGSQFRAEASWKPNWVSSTAARDDKHYVAPYEIRGDRAKAWTALTAAIEAIPGATIVRRDPGYLQVEFTSKAMGFVDDAEFALDPGGRVIHARSAARLGVRDFNVNRDRLERLRAAAAG
;
A
#
# COMPACT_ATOMS: atom_id res chain seq x y z
N MET A 1 3.66 35.10 -41.15
CA MET A 1 4.26 34.03 -40.30
C MET A 1 3.48 32.75 -40.57
N ASN A 2 4.13 31.65 -40.97
CA ASN A 2 3.43 30.47 -41.50
C ASN A 2 2.86 29.65 -40.34
N ALA A 3 1.51 29.59 -40.19
CA ALA A 3 0.81 28.90 -39.10
C ALA A 3 1.32 27.48 -38.83
N ARG A 4 1.71 26.74 -39.92
CA ARG A 4 2.29 25.39 -39.79
C ARG A 4 3.66 25.37 -39.08
N ARG A 5 4.48 26.43 -39.23
CA ARG A 5 5.78 26.55 -38.52
C ARG A 5 5.58 26.87 -37.06
N VAL A 6 4.63 27.73 -36.73
CA VAL A 6 4.29 28.06 -35.35
C VAL A 6 3.74 26.81 -34.65
N LEU A 7 2.79 26.09 -35.26
CA LEU A 7 2.24 24.88 -34.70
C LEU A 7 3.30 23.81 -34.44
N ARG A 8 4.22 23.57 -35.40
CA ARG A 8 5.33 22.62 -35.23
C ARG A 8 6.26 23.05 -34.08
N GLY A 9 6.59 24.34 -33.98
CA GLY A 9 7.40 24.88 -32.88
C GLY A 9 6.73 24.67 -31.51
N THR A 10 5.43 24.95 -31.43
CA THR A 10 4.67 24.72 -30.17
C THR A 10 4.64 23.25 -29.77
N VAL A 11 4.39 22.34 -30.72
CA VAL A 11 4.40 20.91 -30.45
C VAL A 11 5.76 20.41 -29.95
N ILE A 12 6.86 20.88 -30.58
CA ILE A 12 8.21 20.51 -30.13
C ILE A 12 8.48 21.02 -28.73
N VAL A 13 8.13 22.27 -28.41
CA VAL A 13 8.32 22.84 -27.05
C VAL A 13 7.51 22.03 -26.03
N LEU A 14 6.25 21.72 -26.30
CA LEU A 14 5.42 20.92 -25.38
C LEU A 14 6.00 19.51 -25.17
N ALA A 15 6.49 18.86 -26.24
CA ALA A 15 7.14 17.55 -26.15
C ALA A 15 8.40 17.60 -25.30
N VAL A 16 9.25 18.62 -25.46
CA VAL A 16 10.46 18.81 -24.65
C VAL A 16 10.10 19.05 -23.19
N LEU A 17 9.12 19.91 -22.91
CA LEU A 17 8.66 20.15 -21.54
C LEU A 17 8.11 18.87 -20.88
N ALA A 18 7.34 18.07 -21.62
CA ALA A 18 6.83 16.79 -21.13
C ALA A 18 7.96 15.80 -20.81
N LEU A 19 8.99 15.71 -21.66
CA LEU A 19 10.16 14.88 -21.42
C LEU A 19 10.97 15.34 -20.20
N LEU A 20 11.17 16.64 -20.04
CA LEU A 20 11.87 17.19 -18.87
C LEU A 20 11.08 16.94 -17.58
N ALA A 21 9.74 17.07 -17.61
CA ALA A 21 8.89 16.76 -16.47
C ALA A 21 8.95 15.25 -16.11
N ALA A 22 8.89 14.37 -17.11
CA ALA A 22 9.03 12.93 -16.90
C ALA A 22 10.39 12.55 -16.31
N ALA A 23 11.48 13.16 -16.80
CA ALA A 23 12.81 12.97 -16.27
C ALA A 23 12.94 13.46 -14.81
N ALA A 24 12.39 14.64 -14.49
CA ALA A 24 12.39 15.18 -13.14
C ALA A 24 11.60 14.28 -12.16
N ILE A 25 10.45 13.76 -12.58
CA ILE A 25 9.66 12.78 -11.80
C ILE A 25 10.47 11.51 -11.57
N GLY A 26 11.10 10.96 -12.63
CA GLY A 26 11.92 9.76 -12.53
C GLY A 26 13.11 9.93 -11.58
N ILE A 27 13.82 11.07 -11.64
CA ILE A 27 14.90 11.41 -10.71
C ILE A 27 14.34 11.53 -9.28
N GLY A 28 13.24 12.26 -9.09
CA GLY A 28 12.60 12.39 -7.78
C GLY A 28 12.21 11.04 -7.18
N ALA A 29 11.65 10.14 -7.99
CA ALA A 29 11.31 8.78 -7.59
C ALA A 29 12.55 7.98 -7.17
N SER A 30 13.64 8.04 -7.95
CA SER A 30 14.90 7.34 -7.63
C SER A 30 15.59 7.87 -6.38
N MET A 31 15.39 9.16 -6.05
CA MET A 31 15.86 9.78 -4.81
C MET A 31 14.94 9.55 -3.60
N GLY A 32 13.84 8.83 -3.78
CA GLY A 32 12.88 8.56 -2.71
C GLY A 32 12.04 9.76 -2.26
N LEU A 33 11.96 10.83 -3.07
CA LEU A 33 11.19 12.04 -2.71
C LEU A 33 9.70 11.75 -2.49
N PHE A 34 9.19 10.67 -3.10
CA PHE A 34 7.78 10.26 -2.99
C PHE A 34 7.56 9.11 -2.00
N SER A 35 8.59 8.66 -1.28
CA SER A 35 8.46 7.55 -0.32
C SER A 35 7.71 7.95 0.96
N GLY A 36 7.73 9.24 1.30
CA GLY A 36 7.17 9.71 2.56
C GLY A 36 7.94 9.21 3.79
N LYS A 37 7.57 9.73 4.97
CA LYS A 37 8.16 9.29 6.23
C LYS A 37 7.43 8.04 6.73
N ARG A 38 8.20 6.99 7.12
CA ARG A 38 7.62 5.81 7.77
C ARG A 38 6.91 6.22 9.06
N PRO A 39 5.65 5.80 9.29
CA PRO A 39 4.96 6.07 10.54
C PRO A 39 5.70 5.46 11.73
N ALA A 40 5.82 6.20 12.81
CA ALA A 40 6.30 5.67 14.08
C ALA A 40 5.14 4.96 14.80
N GLY A 41 5.47 3.91 15.57
CA GLY A 41 4.49 3.28 16.46
C GLY A 41 3.48 2.35 15.81
N LEU A 42 3.72 1.89 14.56
CA LEU A 42 2.92 0.82 13.97
C LEU A 42 3.02 -0.45 14.83
N GLY A 43 1.93 -1.22 14.87
CA GLY A 43 1.84 -2.45 15.63
C GLY A 43 0.40 -2.86 15.90
N PHE A 44 0.24 -4.05 16.44
CA PHE A 44 -1.03 -4.63 16.84
C PHE A 44 -1.01 -4.94 18.33
N ASP A 45 -2.05 -4.56 19.07
CA ASP A 45 -2.11 -4.75 20.54
C ASP A 45 -2.84 -6.02 20.97
N GLY A 46 -3.25 -6.85 20.02
CA GLY A 46 -4.06 -8.04 20.23
C GLY A 46 -5.53 -7.85 19.89
N SER A 47 -6.00 -6.62 19.72
CA SER A 47 -7.37 -6.28 19.36
C SER A 47 -7.46 -5.31 18.17
N GLN A 48 -6.55 -4.35 18.09
CA GLN A 48 -6.56 -3.33 17.05
C GLN A 48 -5.14 -2.87 16.67
N PHE A 49 -5.02 -2.30 15.49
CA PHE A 49 -3.79 -1.66 15.06
C PHE A 49 -3.60 -0.31 15.75
N ARG A 50 -2.36 -0.06 16.21
CA ARG A 50 -2.00 1.16 16.96
C ARG A 50 -1.96 2.43 16.13
N ALA A 51 -1.98 2.33 14.81
CA ALA A 51 -1.94 3.50 13.94
C ALA A 51 -3.17 4.37 14.16
N GLU A 52 -2.91 5.67 14.32
CA GLU A 52 -3.97 6.65 14.49
C GLU A 52 -4.94 6.65 13.31
N ALA A 53 -6.24 6.78 13.62
CA ALA A 53 -7.26 7.03 12.63
C ALA A 53 -6.99 8.39 11.96
N SER A 54 -6.85 8.39 10.64
CA SER A 54 -6.71 9.61 9.86
C SER A 54 -8.04 9.97 9.22
N TRP A 55 -8.37 11.26 9.16
CA TRP A 55 -9.52 11.76 8.39
C TRP A 55 -9.39 11.48 6.88
N LYS A 56 -8.18 11.18 6.40
CA LYS A 56 -7.89 10.92 5.00
C LYS A 56 -8.50 9.59 4.55
N PRO A 57 -9.10 9.52 3.36
CA PRO A 57 -9.66 8.28 2.84
C PRO A 57 -8.62 7.34 2.20
N ASN A 58 -7.34 7.47 2.53
CA ASN A 58 -6.22 6.73 1.92
C ASN A 58 -5.73 5.55 2.77
N TRP A 59 -6.58 5.01 3.61
CA TRP A 59 -6.29 3.85 4.45
C TRP A 59 -7.51 2.94 4.59
N VAL A 60 -7.27 1.69 4.94
CA VAL A 60 -8.28 0.70 5.31
C VAL A 60 -7.76 -0.20 6.43
N SER A 61 -8.67 -0.72 7.26
CA SER A 61 -8.33 -1.62 8.37
C SER A 61 -9.46 -2.59 8.69
N SER A 62 -9.11 -3.81 9.06
CA SER A 62 -10.07 -4.80 9.57
C SER A 62 -10.47 -4.57 11.04
N THR A 63 -9.79 -3.63 11.70
CA THR A 63 -10.11 -3.21 13.07
C THR A 63 -10.85 -1.88 13.14
N ALA A 64 -11.16 -1.27 11.98
CA ALA A 64 -12.08 -0.14 11.91
C ALA A 64 -13.51 -0.57 12.26
N ALA A 65 -14.36 0.38 12.66
CA ALA A 65 -15.78 0.11 12.88
C ALA A 65 -16.43 -0.45 11.61
N ARG A 66 -17.34 -1.41 11.75
CA ARG A 66 -17.92 -2.13 10.59
C ARG A 66 -18.73 -1.23 9.64
N ASP A 67 -19.26 -0.15 10.15
CA ASP A 67 -19.99 0.90 9.40
C ASP A 67 -19.09 2.00 8.86
N ASP A 68 -17.79 1.98 9.17
CA ASP A 68 -16.81 2.90 8.63
C ASP A 68 -16.45 2.54 7.18
N LYS A 69 -16.34 3.56 6.33
CA LYS A 69 -15.89 3.40 4.93
C LYS A 69 -14.47 2.80 4.81
N HIS A 70 -13.67 2.88 5.86
CA HIS A 70 -12.31 2.33 5.92
C HIS A 70 -12.29 0.84 6.34
N TYR A 71 -13.45 0.28 6.71
CA TYR A 71 -13.51 -1.12 7.11
C TYR A 71 -13.24 -2.05 5.93
N VAL A 72 -12.46 -3.09 6.19
CA VAL A 72 -12.31 -4.30 5.39
C VAL A 72 -12.49 -5.51 6.31
N ALA A 73 -13.08 -6.60 5.84
CA ALA A 73 -13.21 -7.79 6.68
C ALA A 73 -11.81 -8.37 7.00
N PRO A 74 -11.58 -8.94 8.18
CA PRO A 74 -10.36 -9.72 8.44
C PRO A 74 -10.33 -10.98 7.55
N TYR A 75 -9.19 -11.63 7.43
CA TYR A 75 -9.07 -12.87 6.66
C TYR A 75 -9.41 -14.06 7.55
N GLU A 76 -10.47 -14.79 7.23
CA GLU A 76 -10.87 -15.99 7.96
C GLU A 76 -9.90 -17.13 7.67
N ILE A 77 -9.41 -17.79 8.71
CA ILE A 77 -8.59 -18.99 8.62
C ILE A 77 -9.53 -20.19 8.68
N ARG A 78 -9.62 -20.94 7.57
CA ARG A 78 -10.51 -22.11 7.46
C ARG A 78 -9.83 -23.44 7.75
N GLY A 79 -8.48 -23.42 7.88
CA GLY A 79 -7.67 -24.61 8.06
C GLY A 79 -6.57 -24.41 9.09
N ASP A 80 -5.39 -24.89 8.77
CA ASP A 80 -4.20 -24.76 9.61
C ASP A 80 -3.69 -23.31 9.63
N ARG A 81 -3.61 -22.73 10.83
CA ARG A 81 -3.15 -21.37 11.06
C ARG A 81 -1.73 -21.10 10.53
N ALA A 82 -0.83 -22.05 10.72
CA ALA A 82 0.55 -21.87 10.29
C ALA A 82 0.65 -21.91 8.77
N LYS A 83 -0.13 -22.78 8.11
CA LYS A 83 -0.21 -22.82 6.65
C LYS A 83 -0.80 -21.54 6.09
N ALA A 84 -1.91 -21.05 6.65
CA ALA A 84 -2.54 -19.78 6.21
C ALA A 84 -1.58 -18.59 6.34
N TRP A 85 -0.85 -18.50 7.47
CA TRP A 85 0.15 -17.46 7.70
C TRP A 85 1.33 -17.54 6.71
N THR A 86 1.83 -18.76 6.47
CA THR A 86 2.91 -19.00 5.51
C THR A 86 2.47 -18.65 4.08
N ALA A 87 1.26 -19.04 3.68
CA ALA A 87 0.72 -18.75 2.37
C ALA A 87 0.52 -17.24 2.15
N LEU A 88 -0.02 -16.52 3.15
CA LEU A 88 -0.11 -15.07 3.10
C LEU A 88 1.26 -14.41 2.97
N THR A 89 2.23 -14.87 3.77
CA THR A 89 3.60 -14.33 3.74
C THR A 89 4.24 -14.52 2.37
N ALA A 90 4.14 -15.71 1.80
CA ALA A 90 4.65 -16.00 0.46
C ALA A 90 3.94 -15.17 -0.63
N ALA A 91 2.62 -14.98 -0.51
CA ALA A 91 1.87 -14.13 -1.43
C ALA A 91 2.30 -12.65 -1.36
N ILE A 92 2.61 -12.15 -0.17
CA ILE A 92 3.15 -10.80 0.02
C ILE A 92 4.53 -10.68 -0.64
N GLU A 93 5.42 -11.63 -0.38
CA GLU A 93 6.79 -11.65 -0.94
C GLU A 93 6.81 -11.74 -2.47
N ALA A 94 5.79 -12.33 -3.07
CA ALA A 94 5.64 -12.43 -4.52
C ALA A 94 5.15 -11.11 -5.18
N ILE A 95 4.71 -10.12 -4.42
CA ILE A 95 4.25 -8.83 -4.99
C ILE A 95 5.47 -7.96 -5.32
N PRO A 96 5.66 -7.54 -6.59
CA PRO A 96 6.72 -6.60 -6.93
C PRO A 96 6.61 -5.30 -6.15
N GLY A 97 7.70 -4.88 -5.50
CA GLY A 97 7.76 -3.68 -4.67
C GLY A 97 7.30 -3.90 -3.22
N ALA A 98 6.92 -5.12 -2.83
CA ALA A 98 6.69 -5.45 -1.44
C ALA A 98 8.02 -5.69 -0.70
N THR A 99 8.15 -5.14 0.50
CA THR A 99 9.28 -5.36 1.41
C THR A 99 8.75 -5.59 2.81
N ILE A 100 8.99 -6.77 3.37
CA ILE A 100 8.69 -7.04 4.78
C ILE A 100 9.77 -6.36 5.62
N VAL A 101 9.40 -5.29 6.33
CA VAL A 101 10.32 -4.46 7.12
C VAL A 101 10.35 -4.87 8.59
N ARG A 102 9.35 -5.64 9.04
CA ARG A 102 9.32 -6.25 10.37
C ARG A 102 8.58 -7.59 10.30
N ARG A 103 9.17 -8.60 10.94
CA ARG A 103 8.61 -9.96 11.03
C ARG A 103 8.73 -10.45 12.47
N ASP A 104 7.60 -10.50 13.16
CA ASP A 104 7.49 -11.10 14.49
C ASP A 104 6.55 -12.32 14.44
N PRO A 105 6.54 -13.19 15.44
CA PRO A 105 5.56 -14.28 15.52
C PRO A 105 4.12 -13.74 15.44
N GLY A 106 3.41 -14.07 14.34
CA GLY A 106 2.03 -13.62 14.11
C GLY A 106 1.86 -12.15 13.74
N TYR A 107 2.94 -11.44 13.38
CA TYR A 107 2.86 -10.05 12.93
C TYR A 107 3.84 -9.75 11.79
N LEU A 108 3.35 -9.06 10.77
CA LEU A 108 4.16 -8.52 9.67
C LEU A 108 3.89 -7.03 9.49
N GLN A 109 4.96 -6.28 9.29
CA GLN A 109 4.89 -4.92 8.74
C GLN A 109 5.53 -4.95 7.35
N VAL A 110 4.82 -4.40 6.37
CA VAL A 110 5.17 -4.47 4.96
C VAL A 110 5.11 -3.08 4.34
N GLU A 111 6.10 -2.74 3.56
CA GLU A 111 6.08 -1.57 2.69
C GLU A 111 5.78 -2.01 1.26
N PHE A 112 4.82 -1.36 0.60
CA PHE A 112 4.53 -1.54 -0.81
C PHE A 112 4.93 -0.29 -1.58
N THR A 113 5.98 -0.42 -2.38
CA THR A 113 6.51 0.68 -3.20
C THR A 113 5.92 0.63 -4.61
N SER A 114 5.30 1.72 -5.04
CA SER A 114 4.76 1.82 -6.39
C SER A 114 5.87 1.90 -7.44
N LYS A 115 5.74 1.11 -8.51
CA LYS A 115 6.77 1.01 -9.56
C LYS A 115 6.98 2.32 -10.32
N ALA A 116 5.93 3.12 -10.52
CA ALA A 116 6.00 4.30 -11.37
C ALA A 116 6.66 5.50 -10.69
N MET A 117 6.30 5.77 -9.42
CA MET A 117 6.67 7.00 -8.73
C MET A 117 7.36 6.78 -7.39
N GLY A 118 7.48 5.54 -6.92
CA GLY A 118 8.11 5.25 -5.63
C GLY A 118 7.26 5.67 -4.41
N PHE A 119 5.95 5.86 -4.57
CA PHE A 119 5.06 6.04 -3.42
C PHE A 119 5.08 4.78 -2.55
N VAL A 120 5.07 4.98 -1.24
CA VAL A 120 5.07 3.88 -0.28
C VAL A 120 3.78 3.88 0.52
N ASP A 121 3.16 2.70 0.56
CA ASP A 121 2.07 2.37 1.45
C ASP A 121 2.58 1.43 2.54
N ASP A 122 2.21 1.69 3.80
CA ASP A 122 2.48 0.78 4.91
C ASP A 122 1.30 -0.16 5.11
N ALA A 123 1.59 -1.46 5.18
CA ALA A 123 0.60 -2.46 5.54
C ALA A 123 1.05 -3.26 6.76
N GLU A 124 0.08 -3.72 7.51
CA GLU A 124 0.27 -4.54 8.71
C GLU A 124 -0.67 -5.74 8.63
N PHE A 125 -0.15 -6.92 9.01
CA PHE A 125 -0.93 -8.15 9.14
C PHE A 125 -0.66 -8.73 10.52
N ALA A 126 -1.72 -9.16 11.21
CA ALA A 126 -1.61 -9.69 12.56
C ALA A 126 -2.56 -10.86 12.77
N LEU A 127 -2.06 -11.96 13.31
CA LEU A 127 -2.90 -13.04 13.81
C LEU A 127 -3.66 -12.55 15.05
N ASP A 128 -4.96 -12.78 15.12
CA ASP A 128 -5.70 -12.56 16.35
C ASP A 128 -5.24 -13.56 17.44
N PRO A 129 -5.37 -13.23 18.72
CA PRO A 129 -4.97 -14.14 19.80
C PRO A 129 -5.68 -15.50 19.76
N GLY A 130 -6.93 -15.55 19.26
CA GLY A 130 -7.67 -16.80 19.07
C GLY A 130 -7.22 -17.62 17.87
N GLY A 131 -6.39 -17.05 16.99
CA GLY A 131 -5.85 -17.72 15.79
C GLY A 131 -6.89 -18.05 14.72
N ARG A 132 -8.05 -17.38 14.72
CA ARG A 132 -9.15 -17.63 13.79
C ARG A 132 -9.17 -16.73 12.59
N VAL A 133 -8.56 -15.55 12.73
CA VAL A 133 -8.48 -14.55 11.66
C VAL A 133 -7.09 -13.94 11.57
N ILE A 134 -6.76 -13.39 10.42
CA ILE A 134 -5.66 -12.47 10.24
C ILE A 134 -6.25 -11.08 10.04
N HIS A 135 -5.94 -10.18 10.96
CA HIS A 135 -6.24 -8.76 10.79
C HIS A 135 -5.31 -8.15 9.76
N ALA A 136 -5.82 -7.20 8.99
CA ALA A 136 -5.05 -6.50 7.98
C ALA A 136 -5.35 -5.01 8.00
N ARG A 137 -4.32 -4.20 7.78
CA ARG A 137 -4.39 -2.75 7.63
C ARG A 137 -3.46 -2.32 6.50
N SER A 138 -3.86 -1.30 5.73
CA SER A 138 -2.99 -0.66 4.75
C SER A 138 -3.29 0.82 4.64
N ALA A 139 -2.24 1.65 4.51
CA ALA A 139 -2.37 3.11 4.45
C ALA A 139 -1.26 3.72 3.60
N ALA A 140 -1.62 4.69 2.76
CA ALA A 140 -0.65 5.48 2.01
C ALA A 140 0.05 6.51 2.91
N ARG A 141 1.38 6.63 2.79
CA ARG A 141 2.16 7.67 3.51
C ARG A 141 1.85 9.07 3.01
N LEU A 142 1.69 9.22 1.71
CA LEU A 142 1.49 10.49 1.04
C LEU A 142 0.13 10.56 0.36
N GLY A 143 -0.32 11.79 0.12
CA GLY A 143 -1.58 12.04 -0.56
C GLY A 143 -2.81 12.01 0.34
N VAL A 144 -3.94 12.38 -0.24
CA VAL A 144 -5.26 12.37 0.43
C VAL A 144 -6.08 11.16 -0.02
N ARG A 145 -5.93 10.73 -1.27
CA ARG A 145 -6.64 9.58 -1.85
C ARG A 145 -5.63 8.59 -2.43
N ASP A 146 -5.95 7.31 -2.32
CA ASP A 146 -5.16 6.21 -2.87
C ASP A 146 -5.87 5.46 -4.01
N PHE A 147 -7.03 5.97 -4.47
CA PHE A 147 -7.85 5.34 -5.54
C PHE A 147 -8.18 3.87 -5.28
N ASN A 148 -8.43 3.50 -4.02
CA ASN A 148 -8.68 2.14 -3.53
C ASN A 148 -7.49 1.16 -3.63
N VAL A 149 -6.30 1.60 -3.96
CA VAL A 149 -5.12 0.73 -4.10
C VAL A 149 -4.88 -0.10 -2.84
N ASN A 150 -5.03 0.50 -1.65
CA ASN A 150 -4.87 -0.20 -0.37
C ASN A 150 -5.94 -1.27 -0.17
N ARG A 151 -7.21 -0.97 -0.44
CA ARG A 151 -8.32 -1.93 -0.36
C ARG A 151 -8.13 -3.09 -1.34
N ASP A 152 -7.89 -2.80 -2.61
CA ASP A 152 -7.74 -3.80 -3.66
C ASP A 152 -6.55 -4.73 -3.40
N ARG A 153 -5.47 -4.19 -2.80
CA ARG A 153 -4.31 -4.99 -2.37
C ARG A 153 -4.69 -5.98 -1.28
N LEU A 154 -5.37 -5.52 -0.23
CA LEU A 154 -5.80 -6.40 0.85
C LEU A 154 -6.79 -7.46 0.35
N GLU A 155 -7.74 -7.11 -0.52
CA GLU A 155 -8.69 -8.08 -1.08
C GLU A 155 -7.99 -9.15 -1.95
N ARG A 156 -7.00 -8.78 -2.73
CA ARG A 156 -6.19 -9.77 -3.50
C ARG A 156 -5.42 -10.72 -2.59
N LEU A 157 -4.86 -10.22 -1.49
CA LEU A 157 -4.13 -11.05 -0.52
C LEU A 157 -5.04 -11.97 0.29
N ARG A 158 -6.33 -11.63 0.42
CA ARG A 158 -7.33 -12.45 1.13
C ARG A 158 -7.40 -13.88 0.60
N ALA A 159 -7.34 -14.05 -0.73
CA ALA A 159 -7.43 -15.36 -1.35
C ALA A 159 -6.27 -16.29 -0.92
N ALA A 160 -5.08 -15.75 -0.72
CA ALA A 160 -3.92 -16.52 -0.26
C ALA A 160 -4.03 -16.96 1.21
N ALA A 161 -4.71 -16.18 2.05
CA ALA A 161 -4.89 -16.47 3.47
C ALA A 161 -6.03 -17.47 3.74
N ALA A 162 -6.88 -17.74 2.77
CA ALA A 162 -8.02 -18.66 2.94
C ALA A 162 -7.61 -20.14 2.96
N GLY A 163 -6.36 -20.49 2.64
CA GLY A 163 -5.67 -21.77 2.82
C GLY A 163 -6.30 -22.91 2.06
#